data_d5758e4c32d5b68fde3daf3138612b5b
#
_entry.id   d5758e4c32d5b68fde3daf3138612b5b
#
_cell.length_a   1.000
_cell.length_b   1.000
_cell.length_c   1.000
_cell.angle_alpha   90.00
_cell.angle_beta   90.00
_cell.angle_gamma   90.00
#
_symmetry.space_group_name_H-M   'P 1'
#
loop_
_entity.id
_entity.type
_entity.pdbx_description
1 polymer ?
#
loop_
_entity_poly.entity_id
_entity_poly.type
_entity_poly.pdbx_seq_one_letter_code
_entity_poly.pdbx_strand_id
1 'polypeptide(L)'
;RGTIKYLRNGGTLWYAPDQDMRSKDTVFVPFFGTPAATITATHHLARMSGAVVIPFFHRRLPGREGYALRLGAPLENFPGPDALNDTARVNASIEQMVREAPEQYLWVHKRFKTRPPGAPPVY
;
A
#
# COMPACT_ATOMS: atom_id res chain seq x y z
N ARG A 1 4.49 8.12 -17.75
CA ARG A 1 3.58 9.07 -18.43
C ARG A 1 2.28 8.39 -18.90
N GLY A 2 2.34 7.17 -19.45
CA GLY A 2 1.16 6.44 -19.93
C GLY A 2 0.11 6.16 -18.84
N THR A 3 0.54 5.71 -17.67
CA THR A 3 -0.34 5.40 -16.53
C THR A 3 -1.16 6.61 -16.06
N ILE A 4 -0.53 7.78 -15.95
CA ILE A 4 -1.22 9.00 -15.53
C ILE A 4 -2.27 9.43 -16.56
N LYS A 5 -1.93 9.36 -17.85
CA LYS A 5 -2.89 9.65 -18.92
C LYS A 5 -4.08 8.67 -18.88
N TYR A 6 -3.80 7.39 -18.66
CA TYR A 6 -4.83 6.36 -18.56
C TYR A 6 -5.79 6.62 -17.37
N LEU A 7 -5.24 6.93 -16.19
CA LEU A 7 -6.03 7.28 -15.01
C LEU A 7 -6.87 8.55 -15.23
N ARG A 8 -6.30 9.60 -15.83
CA ARG A 8 -7.03 10.84 -16.16
C ARG A 8 -8.20 10.62 -17.11
N ASN A 9 -8.13 9.59 -17.93
CA ASN A 9 -9.18 9.21 -18.87
C ASN A 9 -10.19 8.21 -18.27
N GLY A 10 -10.26 8.10 -16.93
CA GLY A 10 -11.18 7.20 -16.23
C GLY A 10 -10.72 5.75 -16.11
N GLY A 11 -9.46 5.48 -16.42
CA GLY A 11 -8.88 4.14 -16.26
C GLY A 11 -8.70 3.76 -14.80
N THR A 12 -8.62 2.45 -14.54
CA THR A 12 -8.40 1.87 -13.20
C THR A 12 -7.06 1.16 -13.16
N LEU A 13 -6.28 1.42 -12.12
CA LEU A 13 -5.00 0.77 -11.86
C LEU A 13 -5.06 0.01 -10.54
N TRP A 14 -4.70 -1.25 -10.55
CA TRP A 14 -4.39 -2.02 -9.35
C TRP A 14 -2.88 -2.19 -9.21
N TYR A 15 -2.35 -2.02 -8.01
CA TYR A 15 -0.98 -2.36 -7.68
C TYR A 15 -0.80 -2.55 -6.17
N ALA A 16 0.30 -3.19 -5.75
CA ALA A 16 0.64 -3.46 -4.36
C ALA A 16 1.72 -2.45 -3.90
N PRO A 17 1.37 -1.43 -3.10
CA PRO A 17 2.32 -0.42 -2.62
C PRO A 17 3.14 -0.88 -1.41
N ASP A 18 2.81 -2.01 -0.82
CA ASP A 18 3.34 -2.53 0.45
C ASP A 18 4.60 -3.39 0.29
N GLN A 19 5.13 -3.50 -0.90
CA GLN A 19 6.39 -4.21 -1.11
C GLN A 19 7.60 -3.34 -0.73
N ASP A 20 8.59 -3.98 -0.10
CA ASP A 20 9.86 -3.33 0.23
C ASP A 20 10.69 -3.11 -1.05
N MET A 21 10.56 -1.94 -1.62
CA MET A 21 11.29 -1.52 -2.82
C MET A 21 12.26 -0.40 -2.47
N ARG A 22 13.52 -0.54 -2.89
CA ARG A 22 14.53 0.52 -2.78
C ARG A 22 14.42 1.45 -3.98
N SER A 23 14.00 2.67 -3.76
CA SER A 23 13.99 3.73 -4.76
C SER A 23 14.28 5.09 -4.11
N LYS A 24 14.53 6.11 -4.91
CA LYS A 24 14.67 7.50 -4.42
C LYS A 24 13.39 8.04 -3.76
N ASP A 25 12.25 7.45 -4.11
CA ASP A 25 10.93 7.85 -3.63
C ASP A 25 10.44 6.95 -2.48
N THR A 26 11.37 6.23 -1.82
CA THR A 26 11.08 5.39 -0.66
C THR A 26 11.19 6.20 0.62
N VAL A 27 10.20 6.05 1.48
CA VAL A 27 10.15 6.63 2.83
C VAL A 27 9.96 5.53 3.86
N PHE A 28 10.33 5.81 5.11
CA PHE A 28 10.06 4.91 6.23
C PHE A 28 8.81 5.38 6.96
N VAL A 29 7.77 4.57 6.89
CA VAL A 29 6.49 4.80 7.58
C VAL A 29 6.10 3.55 8.37
N PRO A 30 5.31 3.70 9.44
CA PRO A 30 4.90 2.55 10.25
C PRO A 30 4.14 1.50 9.43
N PHE A 31 4.43 0.23 9.73
CA PHE A 31 3.63 -0.92 9.38
C PHE A 31 3.64 -1.87 10.58
N PHE A 32 2.51 -2.11 11.22
CA PHE A 32 2.41 -2.79 12.53
C PHE A 32 3.39 -2.21 13.58
N GLY A 33 3.48 -0.89 13.65
CA GLY A 33 4.36 -0.18 14.59
C GLY A 33 5.85 -0.21 14.25
N THR A 34 6.26 -0.93 13.21
CA THR A 34 7.65 -1.04 12.78
C THR A 34 7.89 -0.18 11.52
N PRO A 35 8.92 0.68 11.49
CA PRO A 35 9.26 1.44 10.29
C PRO A 35 9.53 0.50 9.10
N ALA A 36 8.77 0.67 8.03
CA ALA A 36 8.87 -0.12 6.81
C ALA A 36 9.15 0.78 5.60
N ALA A 37 10.11 0.38 4.79
CA ALA A 37 10.42 1.07 3.54
C ALA A 37 9.22 0.98 2.58
N THR A 38 8.65 2.11 2.20
CA THR A 38 7.44 2.19 1.41
C THR A 38 7.58 3.27 0.34
N ILE A 39 7.15 2.98 -0.88
CA ILE A 39 7.19 3.96 -1.98
C ILE A 39 6.04 4.96 -1.85
N THR A 40 6.31 6.22 -2.19
CA THR A 40 5.30 7.30 -2.17
C THR A 40 4.44 7.33 -3.44
N ALA A 41 4.49 6.29 -4.25
CA ALA A 41 3.87 6.26 -5.57
C ALA A 41 2.35 6.47 -5.55
N THR A 42 1.65 5.99 -4.51
CA THR A 42 0.19 6.18 -4.36
C THR A 42 -0.16 7.66 -4.29
N HIS A 43 0.55 8.43 -3.44
CA HIS A 43 0.38 9.88 -3.34
C HIS A 43 0.60 10.56 -4.70
N HIS A 44 1.74 10.26 -5.35
CA HIS A 44 2.08 10.92 -6.62
C HIS A 44 1.12 10.56 -7.76
N LEU A 45 0.70 9.30 -7.85
CA LEU A 45 -0.28 8.89 -8.85
C LEU A 45 -1.61 9.61 -8.65
N ALA A 46 -2.14 9.63 -7.42
CA ALA A 46 -3.37 10.32 -7.11
C ALA A 46 -3.27 11.84 -7.37
N ARG A 47 -2.17 12.48 -6.92
CA ARG A 47 -1.95 13.92 -7.10
C ARG A 47 -1.84 14.32 -8.58
N MET A 48 -1.16 13.52 -9.39
CA MET A 48 -0.95 13.85 -10.81
C MET A 48 -2.14 13.48 -11.69
N SER A 49 -2.96 12.51 -11.29
CA SER A 49 -4.08 12.03 -12.12
C SER A 49 -5.45 12.54 -11.66
N GLY A 50 -5.60 12.91 -10.39
CA GLY A 50 -6.90 13.14 -9.76
C GLY A 50 -7.65 11.84 -9.44
N ALA A 51 -6.98 10.68 -9.55
CA ALA A 51 -7.62 9.38 -9.28
C ALA A 51 -7.96 9.20 -7.80
N VAL A 52 -9.11 8.62 -7.55
CA VAL A 52 -9.54 8.19 -6.21
C VAL A 52 -8.79 6.93 -5.82
N VAL A 53 -8.31 6.87 -4.59
CA VAL A 53 -7.63 5.69 -4.04
C VAL A 53 -8.60 4.87 -3.20
N ILE A 54 -8.78 3.62 -3.59
CA ILE A 54 -9.71 2.68 -2.95
C ILE A 54 -8.91 1.48 -2.47
N PRO A 55 -8.89 1.18 -1.16
CA PRO A 55 -8.27 -0.03 -0.65
C PRO A 55 -8.93 -1.27 -1.24
N PHE A 56 -8.11 -2.20 -1.71
CA PHE A 56 -8.56 -3.48 -2.28
C PHE A 56 -8.03 -4.61 -1.43
N PHE A 57 -8.92 -5.50 -1.03
CA PHE A 57 -8.60 -6.65 -0.22
C PHE A 57 -9.14 -7.93 -0.84
N HIS A 58 -8.36 -9.00 -0.79
CA HIS A 58 -8.80 -10.33 -1.17
C HIS A 58 -8.34 -11.34 -0.11
N ARG A 59 -9.14 -12.35 0.11
CA ARG A 59 -8.78 -13.51 0.94
C ARG A 59 -9.27 -14.79 0.29
N ARG A 60 -8.52 -15.85 0.46
CA ARG A 60 -8.95 -17.20 0.09
C ARG A 60 -9.95 -17.69 1.13
N LEU A 61 -11.03 -18.25 0.66
CA LEU A 61 -12.04 -18.90 1.49
C LEU A 61 -11.64 -20.36 1.79
N PRO A 62 -12.19 -20.97 2.87
CA PRO A 62 -11.89 -22.36 3.22
C PRO A 62 -12.22 -23.34 2.11
N GLY A 63 -11.56 -24.50 2.10
CA GLY A 63 -11.85 -25.58 1.18
C GLY A 63 -11.77 -25.16 -0.30
N ARG A 64 -12.89 -25.27 -1.01
CA ARG A 64 -13.04 -24.95 -2.44
C ARG A 64 -13.99 -23.78 -2.70
N GLU A 65 -14.29 -22.97 -1.70
CA GLU A 65 -15.22 -21.83 -1.82
C GLU A 65 -14.67 -20.65 -2.64
N GLY A 66 -13.37 -20.68 -3.01
CA GLY A 66 -12.75 -19.67 -3.86
C GLY A 66 -12.19 -18.49 -3.09
N TYR A 67 -12.48 -17.27 -3.54
CA TYR A 67 -11.93 -16.04 -2.98
C TYR A 67 -13.02 -15.02 -2.68
N ALA A 68 -12.90 -14.32 -1.56
CA ALA A 68 -13.68 -13.12 -1.30
C ALA A 68 -12.87 -11.90 -1.72
N LEU A 69 -13.47 -11.00 -2.49
CA LEU A 69 -12.92 -9.71 -2.89
C LEU A 69 -13.72 -8.61 -2.21
N ARG A 70 -13.02 -7.61 -1.67
CA ARG A 70 -13.65 -6.46 -1.04
C ARG A 70 -12.95 -5.16 -1.44
N LEU A 71 -13.73 -4.16 -1.79
CA LEU A 71 -13.29 -2.78 -1.92
C LEU A 71 -13.65 -2.05 -0.61
N GLY A 72 -12.71 -1.34 -0.05
CA GLY A 72 -12.94 -0.43 1.07
C GLY A 72 -13.58 0.88 0.62
N ALA A 73 -13.87 1.75 1.59
CA ALA A 73 -14.25 3.13 1.27
C ALA A 73 -13.06 3.87 0.63
N PRO A 74 -13.32 4.81 -0.29
CA PRO A 74 -12.30 5.70 -0.80
C PRO A 74 -11.56 6.42 0.34
N LEU A 75 -10.26 6.61 0.19
CA LEU A 75 -9.50 7.41 1.17
C LEU A 75 -9.94 8.87 1.09
N GLU A 76 -10.54 9.36 2.19
CA GLU A 76 -11.01 10.74 2.29
C GLU A 76 -9.85 11.73 2.34
N ASN A 77 -10.02 12.91 1.72
CA ASN A 77 -8.99 13.94 1.67
C ASN A 77 -7.63 13.41 1.22
N PHE A 78 -7.66 12.55 0.20
CA PHE A 78 -6.46 11.95 -0.38
C PHE A 78 -6.36 12.31 -1.88
N PRO A 79 -5.18 12.75 -2.39
CA PRO A 79 -3.94 12.95 -1.63
C PRO A 79 -3.98 14.24 -0.80
N GLY A 80 -3.38 14.17 0.39
CA GLY A 80 -3.10 15.35 1.21
C GLY A 80 -1.88 16.14 0.72
N PRO A 81 -1.43 17.13 1.48
CA PRO A 81 -0.27 17.96 1.11
C PRO A 81 1.06 17.23 1.29
N ASP A 82 1.13 16.20 2.13
CA ASP A 82 2.35 15.50 2.54
C ASP A 82 2.37 14.03 2.12
N ALA A 83 3.32 13.68 1.25
CA ALA A 83 3.50 12.33 0.74
C ALA A 83 3.86 11.31 1.84
N LEU A 84 4.59 11.73 2.90
CA LEU A 84 4.94 10.86 4.01
C LEU A 84 3.68 10.44 4.79
N ASN A 85 2.86 11.42 5.15
CA ASN A 85 1.60 11.18 5.85
C ASN A 85 0.63 10.33 5.01
N ASP A 86 0.49 10.62 3.73
CA ASP A 86 -0.36 9.84 2.84
C ASP A 86 0.12 8.38 2.71
N THR A 87 1.45 8.16 2.65
CA THR A 87 2.02 6.82 2.60
C THR A 87 1.75 6.05 3.91
N ALA A 88 1.83 6.73 5.07
CA ALA A 88 1.46 6.14 6.35
C ALA A 88 -0.03 5.77 6.41
N ARG A 89 -0.92 6.59 5.86
CA ARG A 89 -2.36 6.31 5.77
C ARG A 89 -2.64 5.08 4.89
N VAL A 90 -1.94 4.95 3.77
CA VAL A 90 -2.03 3.75 2.91
C VAL A 90 -1.59 2.51 3.68
N ASN A 91 -0.44 2.56 4.38
CA ASN A 91 0.00 1.43 5.21
C ASN A 91 -1.04 1.07 6.28
N ALA A 92 -1.61 2.06 6.98
CA ALA A 92 -2.63 1.83 8.00
C ALA A 92 -3.88 1.13 7.42
N SER A 93 -4.31 1.50 6.20
CA SER A 93 -5.41 0.82 5.54
C SER A 93 -5.09 -0.64 5.20
N ILE A 94 -3.85 -0.92 4.78
CA ILE A 94 -3.38 -2.29 4.51
C ILE A 94 -3.30 -3.10 5.82
N GLU A 95 -2.80 -2.51 6.91
CA GLU A 95 -2.79 -3.18 8.22
C GLU A 95 -4.18 -3.64 8.66
N GLN A 96 -5.20 -2.79 8.49
CA GLN A 96 -6.58 -3.17 8.83
C GLN A 96 -7.03 -4.40 8.06
N MET A 97 -6.71 -4.48 6.78
CA MET A 97 -7.04 -5.63 5.94
C MET A 97 -6.25 -6.88 6.35
N VAL A 98 -4.96 -6.73 6.61
CA VAL A 98 -4.09 -7.85 7.04
C VAL A 98 -4.57 -8.43 8.37
N ARG A 99 -5.07 -7.62 9.31
CA ARG A 99 -5.61 -8.10 10.60
C ARG A 99 -6.79 -9.06 10.46
N GLU A 100 -7.50 -9.04 9.34
CA GLU A 100 -8.63 -9.94 9.10
C GLU A 100 -8.21 -11.37 8.73
N ALA A 101 -7.04 -11.53 8.09
CA ALA A 101 -6.47 -12.82 7.70
C ALA A 101 -4.94 -12.72 7.65
N PRO A 102 -4.27 -12.54 8.80
CA PRO A 102 -2.83 -12.25 8.84
C PRO A 102 -1.98 -13.38 8.26
N GLU A 103 -2.46 -14.63 8.33
CA GLU A 103 -1.80 -15.80 7.75
C GLU A 103 -1.80 -15.79 6.20
N GLN A 104 -2.61 -14.95 5.58
CA GLN A 104 -2.70 -14.84 4.12
C GLN A 104 -1.90 -13.67 3.54
N TYR A 105 -1.29 -12.84 4.40
CA TYR A 105 -0.39 -11.80 3.92
C TYR A 105 0.93 -12.41 3.44
N LEU A 106 1.48 -11.88 2.38
CA LEU A 106 2.70 -12.41 1.74
C LEU A 106 3.96 -12.08 2.55
N TRP A 107 4.10 -12.60 3.78
CA TRP A 107 5.23 -12.36 4.68
C TRP A 107 6.58 -12.79 4.11
N VAL A 108 6.61 -13.72 3.17
CA VAL A 108 7.84 -14.22 2.53
C VAL A 108 8.60 -13.15 1.74
N HIS A 109 7.97 -12.04 1.38
CA HIS A 109 8.66 -10.92 0.70
C HIS A 109 9.50 -10.07 1.67
N LYS A 110 9.51 -10.42 2.97
CA LYS A 110 10.30 -9.73 4.00
C LYS A 110 10.03 -8.23 4.03
N ARG A 111 8.82 -7.84 4.46
CA ARG A 111 8.31 -6.45 4.47
C ARG A 111 9.24 -5.44 5.16
N PHE A 112 10.07 -5.91 6.09
CA PHE A 112 10.98 -5.08 6.91
C PHE A 112 12.46 -5.31 6.59
N LYS A 113 12.81 -5.85 5.42
CA LYS A 113 14.21 -6.15 5.06
C LYS A 113 15.07 -4.89 4.95
N THR A 114 14.50 -3.77 4.47
CA THR A 114 15.18 -2.48 4.43
C THR A 114 14.87 -1.71 5.70
N ARG A 115 15.93 -1.36 6.45
CA ARG A 115 15.79 -0.66 7.73
C ARG A 115 16.23 0.78 7.63
N PRO A 116 15.69 1.69 8.48
CA PRO A 116 16.25 3.01 8.65
C PRO A 116 17.73 2.93 9.08
N PRO A 117 18.56 3.93 8.74
CA PRO A 117 19.93 3.98 9.19
C PRO A 117 20.06 3.79 10.72
N GLY A 118 20.92 2.87 11.15
CA GLY A 118 21.14 2.56 12.57
C GLY A 118 20.11 1.64 13.22
N ALA A 119 19.02 1.32 12.55
CA ALA A 119 18.04 0.38 13.09
C ALA A 119 18.48 -1.09 12.94
N PRO A 120 18.24 -1.96 13.95
CA PRO A 120 18.62 -3.37 13.88
C PRO A 120 17.83 -4.12 12.79
N PRO A 121 18.36 -5.24 12.28
CA PRO A 121 17.62 -6.11 11.36
C PRO A 121 16.40 -6.71 12.06
N VAL A 122 15.38 -7.03 11.29
CA VAL A 122 14.18 -7.74 11.78
C VAL A 122 14.26 -9.24 11.46
N TYR A 123 15.04 -9.62 10.45
CA TYR A 123 15.23 -11.00 10.02
C TYR A 123 16.68 -11.44 10.15
#